data_0d43231230a1ceaf5883e48a120ad6d4
#
_entry.id   0d43231230a1ceaf5883e48a120ad6d4
#
_cell.length_a   1.000
_cell.length_b   1.000
_cell.length_c   1.000
_cell.angle_alpha   90.00
_cell.angle_beta   90.00
_cell.angle_gamma   90.00
#
_symmetry.space_group_name_H-M   'P 1'
#
loop_
_entity.id
_entity.type
_entity.pdbx_description
1 polymer ?
#
loop_
_entity_poly.entity_id
_entity_poly.type
_entity_poly.pdbx_seq_one_letter_code
_entity_poly.pdbx_strand_id
1 'polypeptide(L)'
;MKIKTIWMSLILLASSTFLVAQTTNTQKDSIYIQQVENHKEPDKVLHAEPLYIDLIRDLGAKKGEKEWNLGLGLTDNLEFDAYEALIEYEWAPIDRLGLEVELPFTLYSPQSGINRGSIPSNRLNSIKIATQWSFFVSVPMATSMALGYINEFELSDFRSFGSPLIKGNVYNPFFVIAKRWGNNFHSLIYTGPMIEQSFISNKFHTTYDINTSFHYMISGTRNFIGVEFNKTIDRGNFDMTMRPQMRVVVADNLLVGIVAGIPVSRENERFSSFLRLIWEPNHKHK
;
A
#
# COMPACT_ATOMS: atom_id res chain seq x y z
N MET A 1 -58.39 3.93 5.19
CA MET A 1 -57.82 4.46 3.95
C MET A 1 -56.77 5.59 4.13
N LYS A 2 -56.46 6.03 5.37
CA LYS A 2 -55.49 7.13 5.63
C LYS A 2 -54.02 6.68 5.91
N ILE A 3 -53.77 5.44 6.28
CA ILE A 3 -52.42 4.95 6.67
C ILE A 3 -51.56 4.65 5.42
N LYS A 4 -52.11 4.12 4.32
CA LYS A 4 -51.36 3.81 3.10
C LYS A 4 -50.82 5.07 2.39
N THR A 5 -51.51 6.21 2.51
CA THR A 5 -51.08 7.49 1.88
C THR A 5 -49.87 8.10 2.61
N ILE A 6 -49.78 7.93 3.94
CA ILE A 6 -48.66 8.46 4.73
C ILE A 6 -47.37 7.69 4.42
N TRP A 7 -47.42 6.37 4.26
CA TRP A 7 -46.26 5.57 3.90
C TRP A 7 -45.73 5.86 2.49
N MET A 8 -46.62 6.11 1.53
CA MET A 8 -46.24 6.47 0.14
C MET A 8 -45.56 7.86 0.12
N SER A 9 -46.03 8.82 0.92
CA SER A 9 -45.40 10.14 1.01
C SER A 9 -44.04 10.12 1.71
N LEU A 10 -43.85 9.27 2.72
CA LEU A 10 -42.54 9.09 3.36
C LEU A 10 -41.52 8.41 2.43
N ILE A 11 -41.94 7.44 1.61
CA ILE A 11 -41.06 6.79 0.65
C ILE A 11 -40.66 7.75 -0.49
N LEU A 12 -41.55 8.63 -0.93
CA LEU A 12 -41.23 9.65 -1.94
C LEU A 12 -40.29 10.75 -1.39
N LEU A 13 -40.43 11.15 -0.11
CA LEU A 13 -39.51 12.10 0.51
C LEU A 13 -38.12 11.48 0.74
N ALA A 14 -38.06 10.22 1.16
CA ALA A 14 -36.79 9.51 1.31
C ALA A 14 -36.06 9.34 -0.02
N SER A 15 -36.76 9.01 -1.10
CA SER A 15 -36.16 8.89 -2.44
C SER A 15 -35.66 10.22 -2.99
N SER A 16 -36.32 11.34 -2.70
CA SER A 16 -35.85 12.66 -3.17
C SER A 16 -34.63 13.16 -2.40
N THR A 17 -34.50 12.88 -1.11
CA THR A 17 -33.29 13.22 -0.33
C THR A 17 -32.09 12.37 -0.73
N PHE A 18 -32.28 11.10 -1.10
CA PHE A 18 -31.20 10.27 -1.65
C PHE A 18 -30.70 10.79 -3.01
N LEU A 19 -31.57 11.22 -3.90
CA LEU A 19 -31.19 11.77 -5.21
C LEU A 19 -30.41 13.09 -5.10
N VAL A 20 -30.79 13.99 -4.19
CA VAL A 20 -30.07 15.25 -3.96
C VAL A 20 -28.72 15.01 -3.31
N ALA A 21 -28.63 14.09 -2.35
CA ALA A 21 -27.35 13.72 -1.74
C ALA A 21 -26.40 13.08 -2.78
N GLN A 22 -26.91 12.25 -3.65
CA GLN A 22 -26.12 11.57 -4.69
C GLN A 22 -25.60 12.54 -5.77
N THR A 23 -26.40 13.52 -6.20
CA THR A 23 -25.95 14.56 -7.15
C THR A 23 -24.88 15.47 -6.53
N THR A 24 -25.01 15.86 -5.26
CA THR A 24 -24.04 16.70 -4.57
C THR A 24 -22.70 15.95 -4.38
N ASN A 25 -22.74 14.67 -4.07
CA ASN A 25 -21.52 13.84 -3.93
C ASN A 25 -20.83 13.64 -5.29
N THR A 26 -21.55 13.35 -6.34
CA THR A 26 -21.00 13.22 -7.70
C THR A 26 -20.32 14.52 -8.16
N GLN A 27 -20.87 15.68 -7.82
CA GLN A 27 -20.22 16.97 -8.13
C GLN A 27 -18.93 17.17 -7.34
N LYS A 28 -18.90 16.83 -6.05
CA LYS A 28 -17.68 16.90 -5.21
C LYS A 28 -16.61 15.98 -5.75
N ASP A 29 -16.95 14.76 -6.14
CA ASP A 29 -16.03 13.81 -6.74
C ASP A 29 -15.44 14.33 -8.04
N SER A 30 -16.30 14.86 -8.94
CA SER A 30 -15.84 15.40 -10.21
C SER A 30 -14.87 16.56 -10.03
N ILE A 31 -15.16 17.47 -9.08
CA ILE A 31 -14.27 18.59 -8.76
C ILE A 31 -12.94 18.09 -8.19
N TYR A 32 -12.99 17.14 -7.25
CA TYR A 32 -11.79 16.60 -6.64
C TYR A 32 -10.92 15.84 -7.65
N ILE A 33 -11.53 14.99 -8.48
CA ILE A 33 -10.85 14.29 -9.57
C ILE A 33 -10.19 15.30 -10.52
N GLN A 34 -10.93 16.34 -10.94
CA GLN A 34 -10.41 17.38 -11.82
C GLN A 34 -9.24 18.15 -11.20
N GLN A 35 -9.26 18.40 -9.89
CA GLN A 35 -8.16 19.04 -9.18
C GLN A 35 -6.90 18.19 -9.16
N VAL A 36 -7.02 16.87 -8.93
CA VAL A 36 -5.90 15.93 -8.87
C VAL A 36 -5.35 15.65 -10.27
N GLU A 37 -6.22 15.39 -11.23
CA GLU A 37 -5.84 15.06 -12.60
C GLU A 37 -5.38 16.29 -13.38
N ASN A 38 -5.74 17.49 -12.93
CA ASN A 38 -5.45 18.80 -13.49
C ASN A 38 -4.73 18.70 -14.85
N HIS A 39 -5.45 18.88 -15.95
CA HIS A 39 -5.05 18.66 -17.36
C HIS A 39 -3.76 19.35 -17.85
N LYS A 40 -2.85 19.67 -16.94
CA LYS A 40 -1.48 20.06 -17.27
C LYS A 40 -0.69 18.80 -17.59
N GLU A 41 -0.09 18.77 -18.75
CA GLU A 41 0.86 17.72 -19.12
C GLU A 41 1.97 17.55 -18.06
N PRO A 42 2.37 16.31 -17.72
CA PRO A 42 1.78 15.06 -18.20
C PRO A 42 0.51 14.69 -17.44
N ASP A 43 -0.37 13.93 -18.09
CA ASP A 43 -1.59 13.38 -17.49
C ASP A 43 -1.28 12.59 -16.21
N LYS A 44 -2.16 12.73 -15.21
CA LYS A 44 -2.19 11.92 -13.99
C LYS A 44 -3.62 11.42 -13.77
N VAL A 45 -3.79 10.17 -13.40
CA VAL A 45 -5.07 9.57 -13.02
C VAL A 45 -5.07 9.35 -11.53
N LEU A 46 -6.16 9.78 -10.87
CA LEU A 46 -6.35 9.52 -9.45
C LEU A 46 -6.59 8.03 -9.20
N HIS A 47 -5.77 7.43 -8.37
CA HIS A 47 -5.94 6.08 -7.85
C HIS A 47 -5.95 6.09 -6.32
N ALA A 48 -6.74 5.18 -5.72
CA ALA A 48 -6.57 4.84 -4.31
C ALA A 48 -5.46 3.79 -4.25
N GLU A 49 -4.33 4.16 -3.68
CA GLU A 49 -3.16 3.30 -3.58
C GLU A 49 -3.23 2.45 -2.33
N PRO A 50 -2.87 1.16 -2.40
CA PRO A 50 -2.84 0.28 -1.25
C PRO A 50 -1.83 0.79 -0.20
N LEU A 51 -2.03 0.37 1.06
CA LEU A 51 -1.22 0.84 2.18
C LEU A 51 -0.16 -0.16 2.63
N TYR A 52 -0.28 -1.41 2.21
CA TYR A 52 0.66 -2.47 2.59
C TYR A 52 1.62 -2.81 1.47
N ILE A 53 1.13 -2.96 0.23
CA ILE A 53 2.00 -3.07 -0.95
C ILE A 53 2.68 -1.72 -1.17
N ASP A 54 3.95 -1.79 -1.40
CA ASP A 54 4.77 -0.62 -1.64
C ASP A 54 4.66 -0.18 -3.11
N LEU A 55 4.21 1.05 -3.32
CA LEU A 55 4.25 1.73 -4.61
C LEU A 55 5.22 2.90 -4.50
N ILE A 56 6.21 2.91 -5.37
CA ILE A 56 7.26 3.94 -5.35
C ILE A 56 6.75 5.21 -5.98
N ARG A 57 6.19 6.10 -5.20
CA ARG A 57 5.40 7.25 -5.59
C ARG A 57 4.11 6.86 -6.32
N ASP A 58 3.20 7.82 -6.41
CA ASP A 58 1.91 7.67 -7.10
C ASP A 58 2.10 7.25 -8.56
N LEU A 59 1.18 6.46 -9.07
CA LEU A 59 1.11 6.16 -10.50
C LEU A 59 0.85 7.45 -11.30
N GLY A 60 1.83 7.81 -12.14
CA GLY A 60 1.81 9.08 -12.86
C GLY A 60 2.38 10.25 -12.07
N ALA A 61 3.29 9.98 -11.13
CA ALA A 61 3.98 11.00 -10.33
C ALA A 61 4.48 12.17 -11.16
N LYS A 62 4.35 13.38 -10.62
CA LYS A 62 4.85 14.62 -11.25
C LYS A 62 6.17 15.04 -10.65
N LYS A 63 7.05 15.61 -11.47
CA LYS A 63 8.35 16.11 -11.02
C LYS A 63 8.24 17.00 -9.79
N GLY A 64 9.04 16.68 -8.76
CA GLY A 64 9.12 17.45 -7.52
C GLY A 64 8.16 16.97 -6.43
N GLU A 65 7.27 16.01 -6.71
CA GLU A 65 6.51 15.34 -5.66
C GLU A 65 7.46 14.60 -4.70
N LYS A 66 7.18 14.68 -3.41
CA LYS A 66 7.99 14.09 -2.34
C LYS A 66 7.08 13.60 -1.22
N GLU A 67 7.51 12.51 -0.59
CA GLU A 67 6.77 11.92 0.52
C GLU A 67 7.75 11.29 1.53
N TRP A 68 7.38 11.36 2.81
CA TRP A 68 7.99 10.59 3.88
C TRP A 68 6.96 9.66 4.46
N ASN A 69 7.32 8.41 4.61
CA ASN A 69 6.50 7.41 5.25
C ASN A 69 7.18 6.89 6.52
N LEU A 70 6.37 6.75 7.58
CA LEU A 70 6.73 6.03 8.79
C LEU A 70 5.73 4.88 8.94
N GLY A 71 6.20 3.65 8.82
CA GLY A 71 5.40 2.45 9.03
C GLY A 71 5.68 1.85 10.41
N LEU A 72 4.62 1.37 11.07
CA LEU A 72 4.69 0.62 12.33
C LEU A 72 3.81 -0.61 12.20
N GLY A 73 4.40 -1.79 12.34
CA GLY A 73 3.74 -3.08 12.19
C GLY A 73 3.83 -3.93 13.45
N LEU A 74 2.87 -4.81 13.59
CA LEU A 74 2.88 -5.91 14.55
C LEU A 74 2.39 -7.16 13.83
N THR A 75 3.19 -8.23 13.88
CA THR A 75 2.82 -9.55 13.40
C THR A 75 2.84 -10.54 14.56
N ASP A 76 1.69 -11.12 14.87
CA ASP A 76 1.52 -12.17 15.87
C ASP A 76 1.83 -13.54 15.21
N ASN A 77 3.07 -14.00 15.37
CA ASN A 77 3.49 -15.33 14.98
C ASN A 77 3.19 -16.35 16.10
N LEU A 78 3.32 -17.66 15.80
CA LEU A 78 2.97 -18.70 16.77
C LEU A 78 3.88 -18.71 18.00
N GLU A 79 5.16 -18.39 17.82
CA GLU A 79 6.17 -18.49 18.87
C GLU A 79 6.70 -17.13 19.34
N PHE A 80 6.49 -16.08 18.56
CA PHE A 80 6.98 -14.73 18.85
C PHE A 80 6.12 -13.66 18.20
N ASP A 81 6.20 -12.44 18.72
CA ASP A 81 5.69 -11.25 18.07
C ASP A 81 6.81 -10.54 17.33
N ALA A 82 6.55 -10.08 16.11
CA ALA A 82 7.44 -9.21 15.35
C ALA A 82 6.88 -7.78 15.35
N TYR A 83 7.66 -6.84 15.90
CA TYR A 83 7.36 -5.42 15.85
C TYR A 83 8.20 -4.80 14.74
N GLU A 84 7.52 -4.29 13.72
CA GLU A 84 8.13 -3.74 12.53
C GLU A 84 8.08 -2.22 12.57
N ALA A 85 9.13 -1.58 12.11
CA ALA A 85 9.15 -0.15 11.85
C ALA A 85 9.90 0.10 10.54
N LEU A 86 9.41 1.01 9.71
CA LEU A 86 10.12 1.45 8.52
C LEU A 86 10.12 2.97 8.44
N ILE A 87 11.19 3.51 7.87
CA ILE A 87 11.31 4.90 7.47
C ILE A 87 11.62 4.89 5.98
N GLU A 88 10.81 5.61 5.22
CA GLU A 88 10.86 5.62 3.77
C GLU A 88 10.81 7.05 3.26
N TYR A 89 11.58 7.33 2.23
CA TYR A 89 11.56 8.58 1.50
C TYR A 89 11.41 8.34 0.02
N GLU A 90 10.36 8.92 -0.53
CA GLU A 90 10.03 8.84 -1.94
C GLU A 90 10.11 10.21 -2.61
N TRP A 91 10.53 10.25 -3.87
CA TRP A 91 10.52 11.47 -4.67
C TRP A 91 10.41 11.20 -6.16
N ALA A 92 9.89 12.16 -6.90
CA ALA A 92 9.83 12.14 -8.36
C ALA A 92 10.87 13.12 -8.96
N PRO A 93 12.03 12.67 -9.43
CA PRO A 93 13.04 13.54 -10.03
C PRO A 93 12.62 14.11 -11.38
N ILE A 94 11.82 13.36 -12.10
CA ILE A 94 11.19 13.73 -13.37
C ILE A 94 9.75 13.22 -13.38
N ASP A 95 8.93 13.68 -14.32
CA ASP A 95 7.57 13.20 -14.47
C ASP A 95 7.51 11.70 -14.73
N ARG A 96 6.57 11.02 -14.09
CA ARG A 96 6.28 9.58 -14.19
C ARG A 96 7.36 8.65 -13.65
N LEU A 97 8.44 9.17 -13.05
CA LEU A 97 9.48 8.36 -12.41
C LEU A 97 9.49 8.60 -10.90
N GLY A 98 9.20 7.57 -10.14
CA GLY A 98 9.39 7.51 -8.69
C GLY A 98 10.71 6.86 -8.32
N LEU A 99 11.36 7.39 -7.29
CA LEU A 99 12.51 6.80 -6.61
C LEU A 99 12.22 6.73 -5.12
N GLU A 100 12.79 5.71 -4.45
CA GLU A 100 12.59 5.46 -3.03
C GLU A 100 13.86 4.93 -2.36
N VAL A 101 14.00 5.30 -1.09
CA VAL A 101 14.93 4.67 -0.15
C VAL A 101 14.17 4.34 1.12
N GLU A 102 14.23 3.07 1.57
CA GLU A 102 13.57 2.59 2.77
C GLU A 102 14.56 1.87 3.70
N LEU A 103 14.33 2.02 5.01
CA LEU A 103 15.06 1.35 6.09
C LEU A 103 14.05 0.61 6.99
N PRO A 104 13.82 -0.70 6.77
CA PRO A 104 12.93 -1.50 7.60
C PRO A 104 13.66 -2.12 8.79
N PHE A 105 13.06 -2.05 9.98
CA PHE A 105 13.54 -2.60 11.23
C PHE A 105 12.58 -3.66 11.76
N THR A 106 13.10 -4.70 12.41
CA THR A 106 12.25 -5.66 13.12
C THR A 106 12.83 -5.98 14.49
N LEU A 107 11.97 -5.88 15.52
CA LEU A 107 12.23 -6.28 16.88
C LEU A 107 11.36 -7.49 17.20
N TYR A 108 11.97 -8.54 17.73
CA TYR A 108 11.30 -9.79 18.04
C TYR A 108 11.12 -9.97 19.53
N SER A 109 9.93 -10.37 19.98
CA SER A 109 9.62 -10.68 21.37
C SER A 109 9.08 -12.11 21.48
N PRO A 110 9.70 -12.99 22.28
CA PRO A 110 9.21 -14.36 22.45
C PRO A 110 7.87 -14.36 23.18
N GLN A 111 6.98 -15.28 22.81
CA GLN A 111 5.79 -15.55 23.61
C GLN A 111 6.13 -16.30 24.90
N SER A 112 5.15 -16.33 25.83
CA SER A 112 5.35 -16.95 27.15
C SER A 112 5.76 -18.41 27.01
N GLY A 113 6.85 -18.78 27.67
CA GLY A 113 7.42 -20.14 27.64
C GLY A 113 8.38 -20.42 26.49
N ILE A 114 8.56 -19.50 25.55
CA ILE A 114 9.49 -19.66 24.42
C ILE A 114 10.87 -19.09 24.78
N ASN A 115 11.92 -19.84 24.47
CA ASN A 115 13.29 -19.39 24.70
C ASN A 115 13.66 -18.29 23.70
N ARG A 116 14.22 -17.17 24.21
CA ARG A 116 14.71 -16.07 23.34
C ARG A 116 15.80 -16.48 22.35
N GLY A 117 16.49 -17.57 22.62
CA GLY A 117 17.51 -18.13 21.72
C GLY A 117 16.97 -18.83 20.48
N SER A 118 15.69 -19.27 20.51
CA SER A 118 15.04 -19.96 19.39
C SER A 118 14.30 -19.03 18.42
N ILE A 119 14.16 -17.75 18.76
CA ILE A 119 13.49 -16.77 17.90
C ILE A 119 14.51 -15.92 17.12
N PRO A 120 14.11 -15.26 16.03
CA PRO A 120 14.99 -14.37 15.27
C PRO A 120 15.57 -13.25 16.14
N SER A 121 16.73 -12.75 15.77
CA SER A 121 17.38 -11.60 16.43
C SER A 121 16.87 -10.29 15.86
N ASN A 122 16.78 -9.28 16.73
CA ASN A 122 16.46 -7.91 16.33
C ASN A 122 17.45 -7.42 15.26
N ARG A 123 16.96 -6.68 14.27
CA ARG A 123 17.79 -6.24 13.15
C ARG A 123 17.24 -4.99 12.46
N LEU A 124 18.12 -4.24 11.83
CA LEU A 124 17.82 -3.49 10.64
C LEU A 124 17.78 -4.53 9.50
N ASN A 125 16.63 -4.74 8.88
CA ASN A 125 16.44 -5.85 7.95
C ASN A 125 17.31 -5.67 6.70
N SER A 126 17.27 -4.46 6.13
CA SER A 126 17.92 -4.17 4.87
C SER A 126 18.08 -2.66 4.63
N ILE A 127 18.74 -2.33 3.54
CA ILE A 127 18.66 -1.03 2.86
C ILE A 127 17.94 -1.31 1.54
N LYS A 128 16.76 -0.75 1.36
CA LYS A 128 15.94 -0.90 0.16
C LYS A 128 16.10 0.35 -0.71
N ILE A 129 16.32 0.15 -2.01
CA ILE A 129 16.35 1.19 -3.03
C ILE A 129 15.41 0.76 -4.14
N ALA A 130 14.51 1.65 -4.54
CA ALA A 130 13.49 1.28 -5.50
C ALA A 130 13.24 2.38 -6.55
N THR A 131 12.70 1.96 -7.69
CA THR A 131 12.30 2.83 -8.79
C THR A 131 11.03 2.32 -9.44
N GLN A 132 10.16 3.26 -9.85
CA GLN A 132 8.92 2.95 -10.58
C GLN A 132 8.73 3.94 -11.72
N TRP A 133 8.47 3.42 -12.90
CA TRP A 133 8.19 4.22 -14.10
C TRP A 133 6.78 3.96 -14.61
N SER A 134 5.92 4.99 -14.54
CA SER A 134 4.56 4.97 -15.08
C SER A 134 4.59 5.18 -16.59
N PHE A 135 4.77 4.12 -17.35
CA PHE A 135 4.91 4.18 -18.81
C PHE A 135 3.59 4.42 -19.55
N PHE A 136 2.46 4.12 -18.91
CA PHE A 136 1.13 4.35 -19.46
C PHE A 136 0.24 5.04 -18.43
N VAL A 137 -0.35 6.17 -18.83
CA VAL A 137 -1.34 6.94 -18.05
C VAL A 137 -2.38 7.45 -19.03
N SER A 138 -3.65 7.07 -18.82
CA SER A 138 -4.76 7.42 -19.70
C SER A 138 -5.96 7.92 -18.90
N VAL A 139 -6.19 9.22 -18.94
CA VAL A 139 -7.37 9.86 -18.31
C VAL A 139 -8.69 9.34 -18.89
N PRO A 140 -8.86 9.20 -20.22
CA PRO A 140 -10.11 8.67 -20.78
C PRO A 140 -10.41 7.23 -20.35
N MET A 141 -9.37 6.42 -20.15
CA MET A 141 -9.52 5.04 -19.68
C MET A 141 -9.50 4.94 -18.15
N ALA A 142 -9.21 6.03 -17.45
CA ALA A 142 -8.99 6.08 -16.01
C ALA A 142 -8.04 4.96 -15.52
N THR A 143 -6.94 4.74 -16.27
CA THR A 143 -6.03 3.60 -16.09
C THR A 143 -4.58 4.07 -16.12
N SER A 144 -3.77 3.55 -15.22
CA SER A 144 -2.32 3.74 -15.21
C SER A 144 -1.61 2.40 -15.12
N MET A 145 -0.43 2.30 -15.78
CA MET A 145 0.44 1.13 -15.70
C MET A 145 1.87 1.55 -15.43
N ALA A 146 2.56 0.78 -14.61
CA ALA A 146 3.96 1.03 -14.28
C ALA A 146 4.78 -0.26 -14.28
N LEU A 147 6.07 -0.09 -14.53
CA LEU A 147 7.11 -1.07 -14.26
C LEU A 147 7.99 -0.52 -13.15
N GLY A 148 8.40 -1.37 -12.24
CA GLY A 148 9.32 -0.98 -11.18
C GLY A 148 10.32 -2.06 -10.86
N TYR A 149 11.25 -1.68 -10.00
CA TYR A 149 12.30 -2.55 -9.53
C TYR A 149 12.71 -2.14 -8.11
N ILE A 150 12.70 -3.10 -7.20
CA ILE A 150 13.20 -2.95 -5.85
C ILE A 150 14.47 -3.77 -5.73
N ASN A 151 15.50 -3.16 -5.17
CA ASN A 151 16.74 -3.81 -4.76
C ASN A 151 16.89 -3.68 -3.26
N GLU A 152 17.01 -4.81 -2.57
CA GLU A 152 17.07 -4.84 -1.12
C GLU A 152 18.36 -5.53 -0.67
N PHE A 153 19.27 -4.77 -0.05
CA PHE A 153 20.52 -5.28 0.54
C PHE A 153 20.22 -5.79 1.94
N GLU A 154 20.10 -7.11 2.11
CA GLU A 154 19.83 -7.73 3.39
C GLU A 154 21.00 -7.61 4.35
N LEU A 155 20.74 -7.11 5.56
CA LEU A 155 21.75 -6.90 6.60
C LEU A 155 21.79 -8.05 7.62
N SER A 156 22.94 -8.21 8.26
CA SER A 156 23.09 -9.09 9.40
C SER A 156 22.28 -8.59 10.60
N ASP A 157 21.89 -9.50 11.47
CA ASP A 157 21.22 -9.15 12.72
C ASP A 157 22.17 -8.41 13.70
N PHE A 158 21.61 -7.82 14.76
CA PHE A 158 22.40 -7.05 15.72
C PHE A 158 23.38 -7.88 16.55
N ARG A 159 23.23 -9.21 16.63
CA ARG A 159 24.17 -10.10 17.32
C ARG A 159 25.39 -10.42 16.44
N SER A 160 25.20 -10.50 15.13
CA SER A 160 26.21 -10.81 14.12
C SER A 160 26.56 -9.63 13.22
N PHE A 161 26.19 -8.41 13.64
CA PHE A 161 26.38 -7.20 12.85
C PHE A 161 27.84 -6.98 12.45
N GLY A 162 28.06 -6.84 11.14
CA GLY A 162 29.38 -6.56 10.57
C GLY A 162 30.20 -7.78 10.11
N SER A 163 29.66 -9.04 10.20
CA SER A 163 30.42 -10.23 9.77
C SER A 163 29.55 -11.29 9.07
N PRO A 164 29.29 -11.21 7.79
CA PRO A 164 29.38 -10.06 6.88
C PRO A 164 28.28 -9.05 7.16
N LEU A 165 28.51 -7.78 6.83
CA LEU A 165 27.48 -6.74 7.00
C LEU A 165 26.28 -7.00 6.09
N ILE A 166 26.50 -7.29 4.81
CA ILE A 166 25.47 -7.66 3.84
C ILE A 166 25.52 -9.17 3.65
N LYS A 167 24.44 -9.86 3.99
CA LYS A 167 24.31 -11.32 3.94
C LYS A 167 23.58 -11.82 2.69
N GLY A 168 22.88 -10.94 1.97
CA GLY A 168 22.11 -11.29 0.80
C GLY A 168 21.61 -10.06 0.04
N ASN A 169 20.93 -10.32 -1.04
CA ASN A 169 20.26 -9.31 -1.84
C ASN A 169 18.93 -9.84 -2.36
N VAL A 170 17.91 -8.98 -2.40
CA VAL A 170 16.63 -9.29 -3.02
C VAL A 170 16.48 -8.44 -4.27
N TYR A 171 16.13 -9.07 -5.38
CA TYR A 171 15.83 -8.47 -6.67
C TYR A 171 14.33 -8.65 -6.92
N ASN A 172 13.58 -7.56 -6.97
CA ASN A 172 12.14 -7.62 -7.17
C ASN A 172 11.70 -6.70 -8.33
N PRO A 173 11.78 -7.15 -9.59
CA PRO A 173 11.10 -6.47 -10.68
C PRO A 173 9.61 -6.67 -10.58
N PHE A 174 8.82 -5.63 -10.78
CA PHE A 174 7.36 -5.70 -10.67
C PHE A 174 6.64 -4.93 -11.76
N PHE A 175 5.38 -5.30 -11.97
CA PHE A 175 4.42 -4.63 -12.83
C PHE A 175 3.19 -4.24 -12.03
N VAL A 176 2.68 -3.03 -12.30
CA VAL A 176 1.46 -2.51 -11.68
C VAL A 176 0.48 -2.06 -12.76
N ILE A 177 -0.79 -2.38 -12.55
CA ILE A 177 -1.90 -1.79 -13.26
C ILE A 177 -2.96 -1.33 -12.27
N ALA A 178 -3.39 -0.07 -12.38
CA ALA A 178 -4.46 0.51 -11.59
C ALA A 178 -5.55 1.07 -12.48
N LYS A 179 -6.79 0.89 -12.04
CA LYS A 179 -7.98 1.38 -12.73
C LYS A 179 -8.97 1.99 -11.77
N ARG A 180 -9.51 3.15 -12.13
CA ARG A 180 -10.66 3.77 -11.48
C ARG A 180 -11.94 3.41 -12.24
N TRP A 181 -12.97 2.99 -11.50
CA TRP A 181 -14.28 2.60 -12.01
C TRP A 181 -15.30 3.64 -11.54
N GLY A 182 -15.79 4.44 -12.47
CA GLY A 182 -16.58 5.62 -12.12
C GLY A 182 -15.74 6.62 -11.34
N ASN A 183 -16.30 7.19 -10.26
CA ASN A 183 -15.63 8.22 -9.47
C ASN A 183 -14.93 7.68 -8.22
N ASN A 184 -15.46 6.62 -7.61
CA ASN A 184 -15.10 6.24 -6.24
C ASN A 184 -14.45 4.86 -6.11
N PHE A 185 -14.72 3.93 -7.05
CA PHE A 185 -14.16 2.59 -6.98
C PHE A 185 -12.82 2.51 -7.69
N HIS A 186 -11.86 1.88 -7.03
CA HIS A 186 -10.50 1.71 -7.53
C HIS A 186 -10.08 0.26 -7.39
N SER A 187 -9.34 -0.23 -8.36
CA SER A 187 -8.69 -1.54 -8.30
C SER A 187 -7.25 -1.43 -8.74
N LEU A 188 -6.41 -2.26 -8.16
CA LEU A 188 -5.00 -2.33 -8.52
C LEU A 188 -4.54 -3.79 -8.50
N ILE A 189 -3.67 -4.13 -9.42
CA ILE A 189 -2.92 -5.39 -9.47
C ILE A 189 -1.44 -5.03 -9.47
N TYR A 190 -0.70 -5.62 -8.55
CA TYR A 190 0.76 -5.58 -8.46
C TYR A 190 1.27 -7.01 -8.58
N THR A 191 2.26 -7.26 -9.41
CA THR A 191 2.79 -8.61 -9.58
C THR A 191 4.25 -8.61 -10.04
N GLY A 192 5.01 -9.58 -9.57
CA GLY A 192 6.39 -9.78 -9.96
C GLY A 192 7.06 -10.91 -9.19
N PRO A 193 8.20 -11.41 -9.68
CA PRO A 193 9.03 -12.33 -8.93
C PRO A 193 9.85 -11.57 -7.87
N MET A 194 10.04 -12.20 -6.72
CA MET A 194 10.99 -11.81 -5.69
C MET A 194 12.12 -12.84 -5.67
N ILE A 195 13.32 -12.42 -6.02
CA ILE A 195 14.49 -13.30 -6.18
C ILE A 195 15.50 -12.97 -5.08
N GLU A 196 15.57 -13.81 -4.07
CA GLU A 196 16.51 -13.71 -2.96
C GLU A 196 17.84 -14.41 -3.32
N GLN A 197 18.95 -13.75 -3.10
CA GLN A 197 20.28 -14.30 -3.22
C GLN A 197 20.99 -14.27 -1.86
N SER A 198 21.27 -15.44 -1.29
CA SER A 198 22.09 -15.55 -0.09
C SER A 198 23.57 -15.52 -0.46
N PHE A 199 24.32 -14.54 0.04
CA PHE A 199 25.79 -14.47 -0.12
C PHE A 199 26.54 -15.47 0.77
N ILE A 200 25.89 -15.94 1.84
CA ILE A 200 26.47 -16.94 2.75
C ILE A 200 26.44 -18.33 2.13
N SER A 201 25.32 -18.75 1.57
CA SER A 201 25.14 -20.07 0.98
C SER A 201 25.33 -20.10 -0.53
N ASN A 202 25.45 -18.95 -1.18
CA ASN A 202 25.48 -18.75 -2.63
C ASN A 202 24.28 -19.42 -3.35
N LYS A 203 23.10 -19.37 -2.71
CA LYS A 203 21.85 -19.95 -3.24
C LYS A 203 20.88 -18.86 -3.60
N PHE A 204 20.05 -19.16 -4.60
CA PHE A 204 18.90 -18.34 -4.97
C PHE A 204 17.61 -19.01 -4.54
N HIS A 205 16.67 -18.20 -4.06
CA HIS A 205 15.30 -18.57 -3.78
C HIS A 205 14.38 -17.61 -4.53
N THR A 206 13.31 -18.11 -5.16
CA THR A 206 12.40 -17.25 -5.92
C THR A 206 10.98 -17.56 -5.50
N THR A 207 10.27 -16.51 -5.11
CA THR A 207 8.83 -16.47 -4.90
C THR A 207 8.18 -15.62 -5.98
N TYR A 208 6.87 -15.70 -6.12
CA TYR A 208 6.10 -14.88 -7.06
C TYR A 208 4.91 -14.25 -6.36
N ASP A 209 4.84 -12.92 -6.39
CA ASP A 209 3.79 -12.17 -5.74
C ASP A 209 2.70 -11.76 -6.73
N ILE A 210 1.44 -11.91 -6.31
CA ILE A 210 0.25 -11.43 -7.02
C ILE A 210 -0.64 -10.72 -6.00
N ASN A 211 -0.54 -9.41 -5.95
CA ASN A 211 -1.30 -8.60 -5.02
C ASN A 211 -2.44 -7.89 -5.76
N THR A 212 -3.62 -7.89 -5.17
CA THR A 212 -4.79 -7.22 -5.73
C THR A 212 -5.47 -6.39 -4.66
N SER A 213 -5.95 -5.21 -5.02
CA SER A 213 -6.68 -4.36 -4.10
C SER A 213 -7.95 -3.80 -4.71
N PHE A 214 -8.94 -3.55 -3.83
CA PHE A 214 -10.19 -2.87 -4.16
C PHE A 214 -10.47 -1.82 -3.09
N HIS A 215 -10.68 -0.58 -3.52
CA HIS A 215 -10.91 0.55 -2.63
C HIS A 215 -12.15 1.33 -3.04
N TYR A 216 -12.81 1.89 -2.04
CA TYR A 216 -13.83 2.90 -2.22
C TYR A 216 -13.32 4.22 -1.63
N MET A 217 -13.10 5.21 -2.48
CA MET A 217 -12.69 6.55 -2.07
C MET A 217 -13.90 7.35 -1.64
N ILE A 218 -13.84 7.95 -0.45
CA ILE A 218 -14.93 8.75 0.09
C ILE A 218 -15.01 10.06 -0.69
N SER A 219 -16.21 10.35 -1.19
CA SER A 219 -16.52 11.45 -2.09
C SER A 219 -15.90 12.79 -1.71
N GLY A 220 -15.15 13.39 -2.62
CA GLY A 220 -14.50 14.69 -2.46
C GLY A 220 -13.39 14.72 -1.42
N THR A 221 -12.80 13.58 -1.10
CA THR A 221 -11.70 13.46 -0.12
C THR A 221 -10.61 12.53 -0.63
N ARG A 222 -9.47 12.53 0.08
CA ARG A 222 -8.39 11.54 -0.09
C ARG A 222 -8.57 10.31 0.81
N ASN A 223 -9.69 10.24 1.54
CA ASN A 223 -9.98 9.12 2.43
C ASN A 223 -10.51 7.95 1.63
N PHE A 224 -10.12 6.75 2.02
CA PHE A 224 -10.69 5.54 1.45
C PHE A 224 -10.81 4.42 2.47
N ILE A 225 -11.68 3.46 2.17
CA ILE A 225 -11.74 2.15 2.77
C ILE A 225 -11.54 1.10 1.68
N GLY A 226 -10.97 -0.03 2.02
CA GLY A 226 -10.77 -1.09 1.03
C GLY A 226 -10.20 -2.36 1.59
N VAL A 227 -9.84 -3.24 0.70
CA VAL A 227 -9.21 -4.52 1.01
C VAL A 227 -8.12 -4.82 -0.01
N GLU A 228 -7.01 -5.33 0.49
CA GLU A 228 -5.89 -5.83 -0.28
C GLU A 228 -5.75 -7.33 -0.04
N PHE A 229 -5.40 -8.07 -1.07
CA PHE A 229 -5.13 -9.51 -1.02
C PHE A 229 -3.69 -9.73 -1.47
N ASN A 230 -2.82 -9.97 -0.50
CA ASN A 230 -1.43 -10.33 -0.76
C ASN A 230 -1.32 -11.83 -0.94
N LYS A 231 -0.83 -12.26 -2.07
CA LYS A 231 -0.70 -13.65 -2.46
C LYS A 231 0.74 -13.91 -2.87
N THR A 232 1.31 -14.95 -2.31
CA THR A 232 2.65 -15.40 -2.63
C THR A 232 2.63 -16.87 -3.07
N ILE A 233 3.37 -17.20 -4.12
CA ILE A 233 3.57 -18.56 -4.60
C ILE A 233 5.03 -18.91 -4.38
N ASP A 234 5.28 -19.91 -3.54
CA ASP A 234 6.61 -20.46 -3.26
C ASP A 234 6.64 -21.96 -3.59
N ARG A 235 7.40 -22.34 -4.61
CA ARG A 235 7.59 -23.74 -5.03
C ARG A 235 6.28 -24.52 -5.21
N GLY A 236 5.22 -23.82 -5.66
CA GLY A 236 3.89 -24.40 -5.84
C GLY A 236 2.98 -24.31 -4.60
N ASN A 237 3.49 -23.88 -3.46
CA ASN A 237 2.67 -23.55 -2.29
C ASN A 237 2.09 -22.15 -2.47
N PHE A 238 0.81 -22.01 -2.17
CA PHE A 238 0.08 -20.77 -2.25
C PHE A 238 -0.23 -20.26 -0.84
N ASP A 239 0.15 -19.01 -0.56
CA ASP A 239 -0.24 -18.32 0.66
C ASP A 239 -1.00 -17.03 0.33
N MET A 240 -1.93 -16.63 1.22
CA MET A 240 -2.70 -15.41 1.04
C MET A 240 -3.04 -14.78 2.39
N THR A 241 -2.82 -13.47 2.46
CA THR A 241 -3.31 -12.63 3.56
C THR A 241 -4.30 -11.60 3.02
N MET A 242 -5.48 -11.54 3.63
CA MET A 242 -6.47 -10.50 3.38
C MET A 242 -6.19 -9.31 4.30
N ARG A 243 -6.10 -8.10 3.72
CA ARG A 243 -5.77 -6.88 4.45
C ARG A 243 -6.84 -5.80 4.29
N PRO A 244 -7.93 -5.82 5.10
CA PRO A 244 -8.82 -4.67 5.20
C PRO A 244 -8.02 -3.45 5.65
N GLN A 245 -8.29 -2.31 5.02
CA GLN A 245 -7.52 -1.10 5.24
C GLN A 245 -8.34 0.17 5.07
N MET A 246 -7.87 1.23 5.69
CA MET A 246 -8.43 2.57 5.56
C MET A 246 -7.33 3.63 5.56
N ARG A 247 -7.51 4.70 4.80
CA ARG A 247 -6.68 5.90 4.83
C ARG A 247 -7.52 7.09 5.23
N VAL A 248 -6.99 7.90 6.14
CA VAL A 248 -7.66 9.09 6.65
C VAL A 248 -6.71 10.29 6.55
N VAL A 249 -7.19 11.39 6.00
CA VAL A 249 -6.51 12.69 6.01
C VAL A 249 -6.67 13.31 7.40
N VAL A 250 -5.57 13.58 8.06
CA VAL A 250 -5.52 14.21 9.39
C VAL A 250 -5.21 15.71 9.25
N ALA A 251 -4.38 16.08 8.28
CA ALA A 251 -4.07 17.44 7.89
C ALA A 251 -3.80 17.49 6.38
N ASP A 252 -3.72 18.67 5.80
CA ASP A 252 -3.53 18.86 4.35
C ASP A 252 -2.37 18.04 3.78
N ASN A 253 -1.31 17.91 4.55
CA ASN A 253 -0.09 17.21 4.17
C ASN A 253 0.21 15.96 5.01
N LEU A 254 -0.74 15.48 5.81
CA LEU A 254 -0.57 14.32 6.68
C LEU A 254 -1.74 13.36 6.55
N LEU A 255 -1.43 12.12 6.20
CA LEU A 255 -2.39 11.04 6.12
C LEU A 255 -2.00 9.91 7.07
N VAL A 256 -3.00 9.16 7.51
CA VAL A 256 -2.84 7.98 8.35
C VAL A 256 -3.49 6.79 7.65
N GLY A 257 -2.71 5.75 7.42
CA GLY A 257 -3.16 4.47 6.93
C GLY A 257 -3.22 3.45 8.05
N ILE A 258 -4.30 2.67 8.10
CA ILE A 258 -4.49 1.58 9.06
C ILE A 258 -4.81 0.32 8.28
N VAL A 259 -4.10 -0.75 8.56
CA VAL A 259 -4.24 -2.06 7.91
C VAL A 259 -4.31 -3.15 8.96
N ALA A 260 -5.23 -4.10 8.79
CA ALA A 260 -5.24 -5.35 9.55
C ALA A 260 -4.92 -6.50 8.60
N GLY A 261 -4.09 -7.45 9.01
CA GLY A 261 -3.74 -8.63 8.22
C GLY A 261 -4.40 -9.88 8.78
N ILE A 262 -5.18 -10.55 7.96
CA ILE A 262 -5.90 -11.79 8.29
C ILE A 262 -5.38 -12.89 7.35
N PRO A 263 -4.43 -13.73 7.79
CA PRO A 263 -3.92 -14.82 6.96
C PRO A 263 -4.98 -15.88 6.73
N VAL A 264 -5.03 -16.44 5.52
CA VAL A 264 -5.93 -17.54 5.17
C VAL A 264 -5.43 -18.84 5.78
N SER A 265 -4.12 -19.08 5.72
CA SER A 265 -3.45 -20.14 6.49
C SER A 265 -2.86 -19.56 7.78
N ARG A 266 -3.12 -20.22 8.91
CA ARG A 266 -2.64 -19.78 10.23
C ARG A 266 -1.49 -20.64 10.76
N GLU A 267 -0.74 -21.24 9.87
CA GLU A 267 0.37 -22.13 10.24
C GLU A 267 1.59 -21.36 10.76
N ASN A 268 1.80 -20.14 10.27
CA ASN A 268 2.95 -19.30 10.63
C ASN A 268 2.56 -18.01 11.36
N GLU A 269 1.45 -17.40 10.97
CA GLU A 269 0.97 -16.11 11.45
C GLU A 269 -0.50 -16.21 11.86
N ARG A 270 -0.90 -15.60 12.99
CA ARG A 270 -2.30 -15.54 13.43
C ARG A 270 -3.00 -14.27 12.98
N PHE A 271 -2.30 -13.16 13.05
CA PHE A 271 -2.83 -11.83 12.76
C PHE A 271 -1.67 -10.85 12.56
N SER A 272 -1.88 -9.83 11.75
CA SER A 272 -0.97 -8.68 11.70
C SER A 272 -1.74 -7.36 11.66
N SER A 273 -1.05 -6.28 12.00
CA SER A 273 -1.55 -4.92 11.87
C SER A 273 -0.44 -4.01 11.39
N PHE A 274 -0.80 -2.96 10.64
CA PHE A 274 0.15 -2.00 10.15
C PHE A 274 -0.46 -0.60 10.16
N LEU A 275 0.30 0.36 10.67
CA LEU A 275 0.00 1.78 10.68
C LEU A 275 1.01 2.49 9.79
N ARG A 276 0.55 3.30 8.84
CA ARG A 276 1.41 4.14 7.99
C ARG A 276 1.08 5.61 8.23
N LEU A 277 2.08 6.41 8.58
CA LEU A 277 2.01 7.86 8.60
C LEU A 277 2.66 8.36 7.32
N ILE A 278 1.90 9.11 6.51
CA ILE A 278 2.30 9.61 5.21
C ILE A 278 2.37 11.13 5.28
N TRP A 279 3.57 11.69 5.11
CA TRP A 279 3.78 13.13 5.13
C TRP A 279 4.27 13.65 3.78
N GLU A 280 3.45 14.53 3.18
CA GLU A 280 3.71 15.17 1.88
C GLU A 280 4.08 16.65 2.08
N PRO A 281 5.36 17.02 2.21
CA PRO A 281 5.78 18.36 2.64
C PRO A 281 5.35 19.47 1.67
N ASN A 282 5.08 19.16 0.40
CA ASN A 282 4.73 20.15 -0.63
C ASN A 282 3.23 20.15 -0.96
N HIS A 283 2.44 19.31 -0.32
CA HIS A 283 1.00 19.27 -0.57
C HIS A 283 0.32 20.43 0.16
N LYS A 284 -0.22 21.37 -0.59
CA LYS A 284 -1.06 22.48 -0.07
C LYS A 284 -2.42 22.36 -0.73
N HIS A 285 -3.47 22.29 0.07
CA HIS A 285 -4.82 22.58 -0.43
C HIS A 285 -4.83 24.01 -0.98
N LYS A 286 -5.12 24.14 -2.27
CA LYS A 286 -5.44 25.41 -2.90
C LYS A 286 -6.94 25.64 -2.86
#